data_a9e2b6ee3d564777dfd6c62bca8b2d20
#
_entry.id   a9e2b6ee3d564777dfd6c62bca8b2d20
#
_cell.length_a   1.000
_cell.length_b   1.000
_cell.length_c   1.000
_cell.angle_alpha   90.00
_cell.angle_beta   90.00
_cell.angle_gamma   90.00
#
_symmetry.space_group_name_H-M   'P 1'
#
loop_
_entity.id
_entity.type
_entity.pdbx_description
1 polymer ?
#
loop_
_entity_poly.entity_id
_entity_poly.type
_entity_poly.pdbx_seq_one_letter_code
_entity_poly.pdbx_strand_id
1 'polypeptide(L)' 'MIADAQALTDNFDNPDKVRENILEVALDYLACGIDPSKTTIFIQSEISQLTELTFYYMNLVSVSRLQRNPTVKAEI' A
#
# COMPACT_ATOMS: atom_id res chain seq x y z
N MET A 1 0.56 2.72 7.65
CA MET A 1 -0.27 2.82 6.43
C MET A 1 -1.01 1.51 6.20
N ILE A 2 -2.27 1.60 5.86
CA ILE A 2 -3.04 0.44 5.38
C ILE A 2 -2.94 0.45 3.85
N ALA A 3 -2.18 -0.49 3.30
CA ALA A 3 -1.78 -0.52 1.89
C ALA A 3 -2.83 -1.21 1.01
N ASP A 4 -4.02 -0.64 0.93
CA ASP A 4 -5.14 -1.19 0.18
C ASP A 4 -4.91 -1.15 -1.33
N ALA A 5 -4.33 -0.07 -1.86
CA ALA A 5 -4.02 0.02 -3.28
C ALA A 5 -2.95 -1.00 -3.69
N GLN A 6 -1.94 -1.20 -2.85
CA GLN A 6 -0.92 -2.23 -3.07
C GLN A 6 -1.53 -3.64 -3.04
N ALA A 7 -2.47 -3.88 -2.12
CA ALA A 7 -3.13 -5.18 -1.99
C ALA A 7 -3.93 -5.58 -3.23
N LEU A 8 -4.37 -4.62 -4.04
CA LEU A 8 -5.07 -4.91 -5.30
C LEU A 8 -4.18 -5.62 -6.33
N THR A 9 -2.86 -5.51 -6.22
CA THR A 9 -1.94 -6.21 -7.13
C THR A 9 -2.06 -7.73 -7.00
N ASP A 10 -2.32 -8.22 -5.78
CA ASP A 10 -2.46 -9.65 -5.47
C ASP A 10 -3.93 -10.10 -5.39
N ASN A 11 -4.87 -9.16 -5.33
CA ASN A 11 -6.29 -9.42 -5.12
C ASN A 11 -7.17 -8.68 -6.14
N PHE A 12 -6.68 -8.49 -7.36
CA PHE A 12 -7.39 -7.72 -8.40
C PHE A 12 -8.73 -8.37 -8.80
N ASP A 13 -8.87 -9.67 -8.63
CA ASP A 13 -10.07 -10.44 -8.93
C ASP A 13 -11.14 -10.37 -7.82
N ASN A 14 -10.78 -9.86 -6.66
CA ASN A 14 -11.70 -9.76 -5.52
C ASN A 14 -11.46 -8.45 -4.73
N PRO A 15 -11.85 -7.28 -5.26
CA PRO A 15 -11.63 -6.00 -4.59
C PRO A 15 -12.46 -5.84 -3.29
N ASP A 16 -13.57 -6.54 -3.16
CA ASP A 16 -14.39 -6.48 -1.94
C ASP A 16 -13.65 -7.07 -0.74
N LYS A 17 -12.84 -8.09 -0.95
CA LYS A 17 -11.96 -8.64 0.08
C LYS A 17 -11.01 -7.58 0.64
N VAL A 18 -10.44 -6.76 -0.24
CA VAL A 18 -9.55 -5.67 0.16
C VAL A 18 -10.29 -4.63 0.99
N ARG A 19 -11.50 -4.27 0.59
CA ARG A 19 -12.33 -3.31 1.33
C ARG A 19 -12.69 -3.81 2.73
N GLU A 20 -13.08 -5.06 2.87
CA GLU A 20 -13.39 -5.68 4.16
C GLU A 20 -12.15 -5.71 5.07
N ASN A 21 -11.01 -6.03 4.51
CA ASN A 21 -9.77 -6.17 5.26
C ASN A 21 -9.19 -4.82 5.73
N ILE A 22 -9.56 -3.71 5.13
CA ILE A 22 -9.15 -2.38 5.62
C ILE A 22 -9.58 -2.20 7.08
N LEU A 23 -10.84 -2.48 7.39
CA LEU A 23 -11.35 -2.36 8.76
C LEU A 23 -10.71 -3.40 9.69
N GLU A 24 -10.56 -4.63 9.24
CA GLU A 24 -9.94 -5.71 10.01
C GLU A 24 -8.48 -5.38 10.38
N VAL A 25 -7.71 -4.87 9.44
CA VAL A 25 -6.31 -4.46 9.68
C VAL A 25 -6.25 -3.29 10.64
N ALA A 26 -7.15 -2.31 10.52
CA ALA A 26 -7.21 -1.19 11.44
C ALA A 26 -7.50 -1.65 12.88
N LEU A 27 -8.41 -2.60 13.04
CA LEU A 27 -8.73 -3.19 14.34
C LEU A 27 -7.53 -3.94 14.92
N ASP A 28 -6.80 -4.68 14.09
CA ASP A 28 -5.60 -5.40 14.51
C ASP A 28 -4.51 -4.43 14.98
N TYR A 29 -4.32 -3.30 14.30
CA TYR A 29 -3.36 -2.28 14.72
C TYR A 29 -3.69 -1.74 16.11
N LEU A 30 -4.96 -1.44 16.36
CA LEU A 30 -5.41 -0.97 17.67
C LEU A 30 -5.26 -2.04 18.75
N ALA A 31 -5.57 -3.30 18.42
CA ALA A 31 -5.45 -4.43 19.32
C ALA A 31 -3.98 -4.71 19.70
N CYS A 32 -3.04 -4.47 18.79
CA CYS A 32 -1.61 -4.62 19.05
C CYS A 32 -1.01 -3.49 19.91
N GLY A 33 -1.80 -2.48 20.25
CA GLY A 33 -1.36 -1.40 21.13
C GLY A 33 -0.86 -0.15 20.43
N ILE A 34 -1.10 0.01 19.12
CA ILE A 34 -0.80 1.27 18.42
C ILE A 34 -1.76 2.34 18.92
N ASP A 35 -1.19 3.44 19.44
CA ASP A 35 -1.95 4.56 19.96
C ASP A 35 -2.18 5.60 18.86
N PRO A 36 -3.45 5.82 18.41
CA PRO A 36 -3.75 6.78 17.34
C PRO A 36 -3.39 8.23 17.70
N SER A 37 -3.27 8.55 19.00
CA SER A 37 -2.85 9.89 19.44
C SER A 37 -1.35 10.13 19.21
N LYS A 38 -0.55 9.07 19.08
CA LYS A 38 0.90 9.13 18.90
C LYS A 38 1.35 8.70 17.51
N THR A 39 0.56 7.84 16.85
CA THR A 39 0.88 7.26 15.55
C THR A 39 -0.21 7.61 14.55
N THR A 40 0.19 8.10 13.39
CA THR A 40 -0.75 8.36 12.29
C THR A 40 -1.08 7.07 11.56
N ILE A 41 -2.36 6.69 11.56
CA ILE A 41 -2.86 5.55 10.80
C ILE A 41 -3.67 6.12 9.63
N PHE A 42 -3.31 5.70 8.41
CA PHE A 42 -4.01 6.18 7.22
C PHE A 42 -4.14 5.07 6.18
N ILE A 43 -5.14 5.22 5.31
CA ILE A 43 -5.43 4.31 4.21
C ILE A 43 -4.74 4.87 2.95
N GLN A 44 -3.95 4.04 2.28
CA GLN A 44 -3.15 4.45 1.12
C GLN A 44 -3.99 5.13 0.03
N SER A 45 -5.16 4.58 -0.31
CA SER A 45 -6.02 5.10 -1.36
C SER A 45 -6.63 6.47 -1.03
N GLU A 46 -6.68 6.84 0.25
CA GLU A 46 -7.21 8.13 0.69
C GLU A 46 -6.16 9.26 0.60
N ILE A 47 -4.91 8.93 0.36
CA ILE A 47 -3.81 9.89 0.21
C ILE A 47 -3.37 9.90 -1.25
N SER A 48 -4.08 10.65 -2.07
CA SER A 48 -3.83 10.74 -3.51
C SER A 48 -2.42 11.24 -3.85
N GLN A 49 -1.83 12.03 -2.96
CA GLN A 49 -0.47 12.55 -3.12
C GLN A 49 0.59 11.46 -3.18
N LEU A 50 0.38 10.33 -2.50
CA LEU A 50 1.30 9.18 -2.60
C LEU A 50 1.34 8.60 -4.01
N THR A 51 0.18 8.40 -4.61
CA THR A 51 0.08 7.90 -5.98
C THR A 51 0.65 8.90 -6.97
N GLU A 52 0.37 10.18 -6.78
CA GLU A 52 0.89 11.26 -7.62
C GLU A 52 2.42 11.29 -7.57
N LEU A 53 3.02 11.22 -6.38
CA LEU A 53 4.46 11.19 -6.21
C LEU A 53 5.09 9.96 -6.87
N THR A 54 4.45 8.81 -6.74
CA THR A 54 4.87 7.56 -7.41
C THR A 54 4.91 7.75 -8.91
N PHE A 55 3.90 8.39 -9.48
CA PHE A 55 3.84 8.67 -10.91
C PHE A 55 5.00 9.54 -11.38
N TYR A 56 5.36 10.57 -10.62
CA TYR A 56 6.53 11.40 -10.94
C TYR A 56 7.82 10.60 -10.89
N TYR A 57 8.01 9.76 -9.90
CA TYR A 57 9.20 8.92 -9.78
C TYR A 57 9.31 7.90 -10.92
N MET A 58 8.20 7.40 -11.44
CA MET A 58 8.20 6.49 -12.58
C MET A 58 8.87 7.09 -13.82
N ASN A 59 8.85 8.41 -13.97
CA ASN A 59 9.51 9.11 -15.08
C ASN A 59 11.03 9.22 -14.91
N LEU A 60 11.54 8.97 -13.70
CA LEU A 60 12.96 9.12 -13.36
C LEU A 60 13.70 7.79 -13.23
N VAL A 61 12.97 6.70 -13.01
CA VAL A 61 13.54 5.38 -12.75
C VAL A 61 13.35 4.47 -13.95
N SER A 62 14.45 3.89 -14.46
CA SER A 62 14.38 2.95 -15.57
C SER A 62 13.86 1.58 -15.13
N VAL A 63 13.27 0.84 -16.08
CA VAL A 63 12.80 -0.54 -15.84
C VAL A 63 13.95 -1.44 -15.40
N SER A 64 15.12 -1.31 -16.03
CA SER A 64 16.29 -2.12 -15.66
C SER A 64 16.77 -1.85 -14.24
N ARG A 65 16.64 -0.61 -13.75
CA ARG A 65 16.97 -0.28 -12.36
C ARG A 65 15.97 -0.89 -11.38
N LEU A 66 14.68 -0.86 -11.72
CA LEU A 66 13.64 -1.50 -10.92
C LEU A 66 13.84 -3.01 -10.83
N GLN A 67 14.23 -3.65 -11.91
CA GLN A 67 14.48 -5.10 -11.96
C GLN A 67 15.65 -5.55 -11.07
N ARG A 68 16.52 -4.64 -10.67
CA ARG A 68 17.59 -4.94 -9.70
C ARG A 68 17.07 -5.06 -8.27
N ASN A 69 15.88 -4.54 -7.99
CA ASN A 69 15.25 -4.70 -6.68
C ASN A 69 14.66 -6.09 -6.58
N PRO A 70 15.09 -6.92 -5.60
CA PRO A 70 14.61 -8.32 -5.51
C PRO A 70 13.11 -8.44 -5.31
N THR A 71 12.50 -7.53 -4.55
CA THR A 71 11.08 -7.51 -4.27
C THR A 71 10.27 -7.21 -5.54
N VAL A 72 10.66 -6.17 -6.25
CA VAL A 72 10.00 -5.79 -7.52
C VAL A 72 10.15 -6.90 -8.54
N LYS A 73 11.33 -7.49 -8.65
CA LYS A 73 11.60 -8.60 -9.56
C LYS A 73 10.72 -9.81 -9.27
N ALA A 74 10.48 -10.11 -8.00
CA ALA A 74 9.62 -11.22 -7.60
C ALA A 74 8.13 -10.98 -7.91
N GLU A 75 7.68 -9.72 -7.91
CA GLU A 75 6.29 -9.34 -8.20
C GLU A 75 5.98 -9.25 -9.70
N ILE A 76 6.98 -9.07 -10.52
CA ILE A 76 6.83 -9.04 -11.97
C ILE A 76 6.69 -10.46 -12.50
#